data_592d8fcfe3efda77d1b01dc799860d95
#
_entry.id   592d8fcfe3efda77d1b01dc799860d95
#
_cell.length_a   1.000
_cell.length_b   1.000
_cell.length_c   1.000
_cell.angle_alpha   90.00
_cell.angle_beta   90.00
_cell.angle_gamma   90.00
#
_symmetry.space_group_name_H-M   'P 1'
#
loop_
_entity.id
_entity.type
_entity.pdbx_description
1 polymer ?
#
loop_
_entity_poly.entity_id
_entity_poly.type
_entity_poly.pdbx_seq_one_letter_code
_entity_poly.pdbx_strand_id
1 'polypeptide(L)'
;MVAYVLSFLDRQILYLMVGPIRRDLHITDFEFSLLTGGALGIFYTLMGLPIGYLADRYNRKNLIAIGISVWSLMTVLCGLARTYPVLFLGRIGVGVGEATLSPSAYSLISDSFDKTRLPRAMSLYVLGLFIGAGLALILGGEVIGLLQKTPEVVLPYVGAVRSWNLVFIVIGLPGLLIALWVSTLKEPARTGEARSAMATGKFPFAEVFAFLRRYPLMALSLFVGSAMFSVIAYTDSWYPELFVRTWGWTARETGRMNGISSVIGGPLGLLFVGWYSSRALARGKSDACMKLTAWAALGIMIPACLLPIAPSATIMAGLLIPYKFFIAFTPVLIPSAIQMVAPNHLRAQLGAIFLLATGLFGVSMGPILPAFLSDFVFTGARALPHALSTTALVLGPLTFCITWLGLKQYRQRYAEMAQIRHSG
;
A
#
# COMPACT_ATOMS: atom_id res chain seq x y z
N MET A 1 11.92 9.61 -5.72
CA MET A 1 10.90 9.14 -6.65
C MET A 1 11.33 7.87 -7.40
N VAL A 2 12.50 7.82 -8.06
CA VAL A 2 12.98 6.61 -8.79
C VAL A 2 13.00 5.36 -7.91
N ALA A 3 13.59 5.42 -6.71
CA ALA A 3 13.60 4.30 -5.75
C ALA A 3 12.19 3.84 -5.37
N TYR A 4 11.22 4.75 -5.34
CA TYR A 4 9.82 4.44 -5.02
C TYR A 4 9.13 3.69 -6.18
N VAL A 5 9.37 4.12 -7.43
CA VAL A 5 8.88 3.39 -8.62
C VAL A 5 9.46 1.98 -8.65
N LEU A 6 10.75 1.82 -8.32
CA LEU A 6 11.41 0.50 -8.28
C LEU A 6 10.80 -0.41 -7.20
N SER A 7 10.57 0.10 -5.98
CA SER A 7 9.88 -0.65 -4.92
C SER A 7 8.49 -1.11 -5.36
N PHE A 8 7.72 -0.25 -6.03
CA PHE A 8 6.43 -0.66 -6.60
C PHE A 8 6.56 -1.70 -7.71
N LEU A 9 7.63 -1.63 -8.52
CA LEU A 9 7.88 -2.63 -9.56
C LEU A 9 8.05 -4.02 -8.95
N ASP A 10 8.85 -4.15 -7.89
CA ASP A 10 9.04 -5.42 -7.17
C ASP A 10 7.74 -5.99 -6.59
N ARG A 11 6.85 -5.14 -6.11
CA ARG A 11 5.54 -5.58 -5.58
C ARG A 11 4.57 -5.98 -6.68
N GLN A 12 4.41 -5.12 -7.68
CA GLN A 12 3.37 -5.27 -8.71
C GLN A 12 3.68 -6.39 -9.69
N ILE A 13 4.96 -6.67 -9.95
CA ILE A 13 5.35 -7.70 -10.89
C ILE A 13 4.86 -9.10 -10.47
N LEU A 14 4.83 -9.36 -9.17
CA LEU A 14 4.35 -10.63 -8.63
C LEU A 14 2.88 -10.88 -9.00
N TYR A 15 2.05 -9.83 -8.97
CA TYR A 15 0.62 -9.93 -9.32
C TYR A 15 0.37 -10.25 -10.81
N LEU A 16 1.35 -9.95 -11.67
CA LEU A 16 1.29 -10.31 -13.11
C LEU A 16 1.81 -11.73 -13.39
N MET A 17 2.39 -12.40 -12.38
CA MET A 17 3.01 -13.72 -12.53
C MET A 17 2.35 -14.82 -11.69
N VAL A 18 1.15 -14.58 -11.15
CA VAL A 18 0.42 -15.55 -10.32
C VAL A 18 0.33 -16.91 -10.98
N GLY A 19 -0.19 -16.97 -12.22
CA GLY A 19 -0.39 -18.20 -12.96
C GLY A 19 0.91 -19.00 -13.18
N PRO A 20 1.99 -18.41 -13.73
CA PRO A 20 3.27 -19.09 -13.92
C PRO A 20 3.86 -19.63 -12.62
N ILE A 21 3.92 -18.83 -11.56
CA ILE A 21 4.52 -19.23 -10.26
C ILE A 21 3.72 -20.36 -9.63
N ARG A 22 2.38 -20.29 -9.65
CA ARG A 22 1.53 -21.33 -9.09
C ARG A 22 1.70 -22.68 -9.78
N ARG A 23 1.75 -22.66 -11.12
CA ARG A 23 1.95 -23.90 -11.90
C ARG A 23 3.30 -24.54 -11.62
N ASP A 24 4.34 -23.71 -11.49
CA ASP A 24 5.72 -24.20 -11.30
C ASP A 24 5.99 -24.76 -9.91
N LEU A 25 5.47 -24.07 -8.88
CA LEU A 25 5.68 -24.43 -7.49
C LEU A 25 4.55 -25.31 -6.93
N HIS A 26 3.53 -25.63 -7.74
CA HIS A 26 2.36 -26.41 -7.38
C HIS A 26 1.65 -25.89 -6.13
N ILE A 27 1.49 -24.55 -6.03
CA ILE A 27 0.89 -23.88 -4.89
C ILE A 27 -0.53 -23.38 -5.20
N THR A 28 -1.33 -23.24 -4.13
CA THR A 28 -2.70 -22.74 -4.17
C THR A 28 -2.75 -21.20 -4.27
N ASP A 29 -3.94 -20.62 -4.45
CA ASP A 29 -4.14 -19.17 -4.40
C ASP A 29 -3.83 -18.63 -3.00
N PHE A 30 -4.20 -19.39 -1.96
CA PHE A 30 -3.92 -19.02 -0.57
C PHE A 30 -2.42 -18.99 -0.29
N GLU A 31 -1.67 -20.03 -0.68
CA GLU A 31 -0.21 -20.04 -0.51
C GLU A 31 0.46 -18.92 -1.30
N PHE A 32 -0.02 -18.62 -2.52
CA PHE A 32 0.47 -17.47 -3.29
C PHE A 32 0.20 -16.15 -2.56
N SER A 33 -0.99 -15.98 -1.98
CA SER A 33 -1.36 -14.78 -1.24
C SER A 33 -0.48 -14.54 0.00
N LEU A 34 0.06 -15.61 0.60
CA LEU A 34 1.02 -15.50 1.70
C LEU A 34 2.37 -14.91 1.24
N LEU A 35 2.76 -15.03 -0.03
CA LEU A 35 3.97 -14.36 -0.57
C LEU A 35 3.80 -12.84 -0.63
N THR A 36 2.59 -12.36 -0.89
CA THR A 36 2.28 -10.94 -1.06
C THR A 36 1.85 -10.28 0.24
N GLY A 37 0.86 -10.86 0.90
CA GLY A 37 0.30 -10.35 2.14
C GLY A 37 1.06 -10.80 3.39
N GLY A 38 1.39 -12.08 3.48
CA GLY A 38 2.08 -12.67 4.63
C GLY A 38 3.56 -12.28 4.70
N ALA A 39 4.35 -12.75 3.74
CA ALA A 39 5.79 -12.54 3.75
C ALA A 39 6.18 -11.07 3.57
N LEU A 40 5.66 -10.40 2.54
CA LEU A 40 6.00 -9.00 2.30
C LEU A 40 5.21 -8.06 3.21
N GLY A 41 3.87 -8.16 3.24
CA GLY A 41 3.02 -7.17 3.90
C GLY A 41 3.23 -7.09 5.40
N ILE A 42 3.28 -8.24 6.10
CA ILE A 42 3.48 -8.28 7.55
C ILE A 42 4.88 -7.74 7.90
N PHE A 43 5.93 -8.24 7.25
CA PHE A 43 7.30 -7.85 7.58
C PHE A 43 7.61 -6.41 7.20
N TYR A 44 7.10 -5.91 6.06
CA TYR A 44 7.16 -4.49 5.71
C TYR A 44 6.54 -3.60 6.80
N THR A 45 5.36 -3.98 7.30
CA THR A 45 4.63 -3.19 8.29
C THR A 45 5.30 -3.23 9.66
N LEU A 46 5.69 -4.41 10.13
CA LEU A 46 6.34 -4.57 11.43
C LEU A 46 7.73 -3.90 11.47
N MET A 47 8.51 -4.04 10.39
CA MET A 47 9.84 -3.43 10.31
C MET A 47 9.80 -1.92 10.14
N GLY A 48 8.67 -1.34 9.71
CA GLY A 48 8.50 0.10 9.60
C GLY A 48 8.76 0.85 10.92
N LEU A 49 8.39 0.27 12.08
CA LEU A 49 8.62 0.87 13.39
C LEU A 49 10.10 0.91 13.80
N PRO A 50 10.83 -0.23 13.86
CA PRO A 50 12.25 -0.21 14.22
C PRO A 50 13.11 0.56 13.20
N ILE A 51 12.74 0.50 11.92
CA ILE A 51 13.47 1.24 10.88
C ILE A 51 13.21 2.75 11.00
N GLY A 52 11.99 3.17 11.34
CA GLY A 52 11.73 4.58 11.66
C GLY A 52 12.64 5.09 12.77
N TYR A 53 12.82 4.31 13.85
CA TYR A 53 13.75 4.63 14.92
C TYR A 53 15.23 4.70 14.45
N LEU A 54 15.63 3.79 13.55
CA LEU A 54 16.98 3.84 12.95
C LEU A 54 17.14 5.08 12.05
N ALA A 55 16.14 5.46 11.28
CA ALA A 55 16.16 6.64 10.43
C ALA A 55 16.35 7.94 11.22
N ASP A 56 15.87 7.98 12.47
CA ASP A 56 16.07 9.13 13.35
C ASP A 56 17.48 9.23 13.93
N ARG A 57 18.22 8.12 13.99
CA ARG A 57 19.55 8.05 14.63
C ARG A 57 20.71 8.00 13.65
N TYR A 58 20.52 7.27 12.55
CA TYR A 58 21.58 7.01 11.58
C TYR A 58 21.44 7.87 10.33
N ASN A 59 22.45 7.84 9.45
CA ASN A 59 22.44 8.52 8.18
C ASN A 59 21.34 7.93 7.26
N ARG A 60 20.35 8.76 6.90
CA ARG A 60 19.13 8.34 6.21
C ARG A 60 19.39 7.88 4.77
N LYS A 61 20.32 8.56 4.05
CA LYS A 61 20.69 8.14 2.70
C LYS A 61 21.34 6.76 2.70
N ASN A 62 22.21 6.49 3.69
CA ASN A 62 22.85 5.19 3.82
C ASN A 62 21.82 4.11 4.19
N LEU A 63 20.86 4.43 5.07
CA LEU A 63 19.79 3.51 5.42
C LEU A 63 18.92 3.18 4.20
N ILE A 64 18.58 4.17 3.36
CA ILE A 64 17.89 3.95 2.09
C ILE A 64 18.75 3.09 1.15
N ALA A 65 20.04 3.41 0.97
CA ALA A 65 20.92 2.66 0.09
C ALA A 65 21.06 1.20 0.51
N ILE A 66 21.24 0.93 1.82
CA ILE A 66 21.28 -0.43 2.39
C ILE A 66 19.94 -1.13 2.15
N GLY A 67 18.82 -0.46 2.44
CA GLY A 67 17.49 -1.01 2.19
C GLY A 67 17.29 -1.40 0.74
N ILE A 68 17.63 -0.51 -0.21
CA ILE A 68 17.56 -0.80 -1.65
C ILE A 68 18.43 -2.01 -1.99
N SER A 69 19.66 -2.08 -1.48
CA SER A 69 20.55 -3.22 -1.71
C SER A 69 19.95 -4.52 -1.19
N VAL A 70 19.39 -4.50 0.03
CA VAL A 70 18.77 -5.68 0.65
C VAL A 70 17.59 -6.16 -0.17
N TRP A 71 16.61 -5.29 -0.48
CA TRP A 71 15.45 -5.75 -1.24
C TRP A 71 15.81 -6.19 -2.66
N SER A 72 16.76 -5.51 -3.31
CA SER A 72 17.23 -5.89 -4.65
C SER A 72 17.88 -7.26 -4.68
N LEU A 73 18.76 -7.55 -3.71
CA LEU A 73 19.37 -8.88 -3.56
C LEU A 73 18.33 -9.96 -3.24
N MET A 74 17.33 -9.64 -2.40
CA MET A 74 16.24 -10.54 -2.07
C MET A 74 15.32 -10.76 -3.27
N THR A 75 15.09 -9.75 -4.12
CA THR A 75 14.38 -9.90 -5.40
C THR A 75 15.15 -10.83 -6.35
N VAL A 76 16.46 -10.69 -6.46
CA VAL A 76 17.31 -11.63 -7.22
C VAL A 76 17.23 -13.04 -6.61
N LEU A 77 17.23 -13.18 -5.28
CA LEU A 77 17.04 -14.47 -4.61
C LEU A 77 15.67 -15.08 -4.95
N CYS A 78 14.58 -14.28 -5.03
CA CYS A 78 13.29 -14.75 -5.54
C CYS A 78 13.42 -15.30 -6.96
N GLY A 79 14.22 -14.67 -7.81
CA GLY A 79 14.52 -15.15 -9.16
C GLY A 79 15.37 -16.42 -9.21
N LEU A 80 16.06 -16.77 -8.14
CA LEU A 80 16.83 -18.03 -8.01
C LEU A 80 16.03 -19.13 -7.27
N ALA A 81 14.82 -18.81 -6.78
CA ALA A 81 14.02 -19.73 -6.01
C ALA A 81 13.50 -20.90 -6.87
N ARG A 82 13.72 -22.11 -6.41
CA ARG A 82 13.20 -23.35 -6.98
C ARG A 82 12.12 -23.99 -6.13
N THR A 83 11.91 -23.47 -4.92
CA THR A 83 10.94 -23.98 -3.96
C THR A 83 10.18 -22.83 -3.31
N TYR A 84 8.97 -23.09 -2.86
CA TYR A 84 8.15 -22.11 -2.16
C TYR A 84 8.82 -21.50 -0.92
N PRO A 85 9.48 -22.26 -0.01
CA PRO A 85 10.15 -21.66 1.16
C PRO A 85 11.23 -20.65 0.81
N VAL A 86 12.03 -20.90 -0.25
CA VAL A 86 13.06 -19.96 -0.69
C VAL A 86 12.44 -18.69 -1.23
N LEU A 87 11.38 -18.81 -2.05
CA LEU A 87 10.62 -17.67 -2.55
C LEU A 87 10.01 -16.87 -1.39
N PHE A 88 9.43 -17.55 -0.40
CA PHE A 88 8.82 -16.93 0.78
C PHE A 88 9.85 -16.15 1.60
N LEU A 89 11.01 -16.72 1.88
CA LEU A 89 12.12 -16.03 2.58
C LEU A 89 12.63 -14.83 1.79
N GLY A 90 12.78 -14.96 0.48
CA GLY A 90 13.11 -13.83 -0.39
C GLY A 90 12.09 -12.69 -0.26
N ARG A 91 10.79 -13.00 -0.24
CA ARG A 91 9.72 -12.00 -0.07
C ARG A 91 9.71 -11.33 1.31
N ILE A 92 10.07 -12.07 2.38
CA ILE A 92 10.32 -11.45 3.71
C ILE A 92 11.45 -10.42 3.60
N GLY A 93 12.57 -10.81 3.01
CA GLY A 93 13.73 -9.91 2.86
C GLY A 93 13.43 -8.67 2.02
N VAL A 94 12.62 -8.81 0.95
CA VAL A 94 12.11 -7.67 0.18
C VAL A 94 11.30 -6.75 1.09
N GLY A 95 10.34 -7.27 1.86
CA GLY A 95 9.51 -6.47 2.78
C GLY A 95 10.32 -5.71 3.83
N VAL A 96 11.33 -6.36 4.42
CA VAL A 96 12.25 -5.73 5.39
C VAL A 96 13.07 -4.62 4.74
N GLY A 97 13.64 -4.86 3.56
CA GLY A 97 14.42 -3.86 2.82
C GLY A 97 13.60 -2.64 2.43
N GLU A 98 12.41 -2.86 1.86
CA GLU A 98 11.52 -1.77 1.42
C GLU A 98 10.99 -0.90 2.56
N ALA A 99 10.87 -1.44 3.78
CA ALA A 99 10.44 -0.70 4.96
C ALA A 99 11.37 0.48 5.30
N THR A 100 12.62 0.49 4.79
CA THR A 100 13.57 1.59 5.01
C THR A 100 13.23 2.86 4.23
N LEU A 101 12.53 2.73 3.10
CA LEU A 101 12.41 3.81 2.12
C LEU A 101 11.53 4.95 2.63
N SER A 102 10.28 4.67 3.02
CA SER A 102 9.30 5.72 3.34
C SER A 102 9.68 6.57 4.55
N PRO A 103 10.03 6.00 5.74
CA PRO A 103 10.41 6.81 6.90
C PRO A 103 11.62 7.70 6.62
N SER A 104 12.65 7.13 6.00
CA SER A 104 13.88 7.86 5.67
C SER A 104 13.65 8.93 4.62
N ALA A 105 12.85 8.66 3.58
CA ALA A 105 12.54 9.61 2.53
C ALA A 105 11.73 10.80 3.04
N TYR A 106 10.70 10.58 3.87
CA TYR A 106 9.93 11.67 4.50
C TYR A 106 10.83 12.59 5.32
N SER A 107 11.72 12.01 6.12
CA SER A 107 12.67 12.76 6.95
C SER A 107 13.68 13.55 6.08
N LEU A 108 14.24 12.93 5.03
CA LEU A 108 15.14 13.61 4.09
C LEU A 108 14.46 14.78 3.37
N ILE A 109 13.23 14.59 2.89
CA ILE A 109 12.47 15.63 2.19
C ILE A 109 12.18 16.79 3.14
N SER A 110 11.79 16.51 4.39
CA SER A 110 11.47 17.55 5.36
C SER A 110 12.67 18.44 5.70
N ASP A 111 13.89 17.88 5.72
CA ASP A 111 15.12 18.62 5.99
C ASP A 111 15.75 19.26 4.73
N SER A 112 15.32 18.83 3.53
CA SER A 112 15.87 19.34 2.26
C SER A 112 15.13 20.55 1.71
N PHE A 113 13.90 20.81 2.15
CA PHE A 113 13.06 21.87 1.61
C PHE A 113 12.57 22.82 2.70
N ASP A 114 12.58 24.13 2.39
CA ASP A 114 12.01 25.17 3.25
C ASP A 114 10.52 24.92 3.50
N LYS A 115 9.99 25.42 4.63
CA LYS A 115 8.58 25.29 5.04
C LYS A 115 7.59 25.71 3.94
N THR A 116 7.96 26.64 3.08
CA THR A 116 7.14 27.12 1.94
C THR A 116 7.10 26.15 0.76
N ARG A 117 8.17 25.40 0.50
CA ARG A 117 8.30 24.46 -0.62
C ARG A 117 8.01 23.01 -0.20
N LEU A 118 8.10 22.70 1.08
CA LEU A 118 7.88 21.36 1.64
C LEU A 118 6.54 20.73 1.21
N PRO A 119 5.38 21.42 1.25
CA PRO A 119 4.12 20.83 0.81
C PRO A 119 4.14 20.39 -0.66
N ARG A 120 4.81 21.13 -1.53
CA ARG A 120 4.95 20.76 -2.96
C ARG A 120 5.83 19.53 -3.14
N ALA A 121 6.95 19.46 -2.42
CA ALA A 121 7.85 18.31 -2.46
C ALA A 121 7.17 17.03 -1.94
N MET A 122 6.44 17.13 -0.84
CA MET A 122 5.65 16.02 -0.28
C MET A 122 4.53 15.59 -1.23
N SER A 123 3.80 16.53 -1.83
CA SER A 123 2.75 16.21 -2.82
C SER A 123 3.31 15.46 -4.03
N LEU A 124 4.48 15.88 -4.52
CA LEU A 124 5.16 15.19 -5.63
C LEU A 124 5.61 13.78 -5.23
N TYR A 125 6.08 13.61 -3.99
CA TYR A 125 6.45 12.29 -3.47
C TYR A 125 5.23 11.36 -3.37
N VAL A 126 4.11 11.84 -2.82
CA VAL A 126 2.86 11.06 -2.69
C VAL A 126 2.23 10.76 -4.05
N LEU A 127 2.27 11.72 -5.00
CA LEU A 127 1.82 11.49 -6.37
C LEU A 127 2.62 10.36 -7.04
N GLY A 128 3.91 10.26 -6.69
CA GLY A 128 4.79 9.17 -7.12
C GLY A 128 4.28 7.77 -6.73
N LEU A 129 3.43 7.65 -5.72
CA LEU A 129 2.82 6.39 -5.30
C LEU A 129 1.89 5.83 -6.40
N PHE A 130 0.95 6.62 -6.90
CA PHE A 130 -0.01 6.17 -7.92
C PHE A 130 0.62 6.07 -9.30
N ILE A 131 1.44 7.05 -9.67
CA ILE A 131 2.19 7.03 -10.94
C ILE A 131 3.20 5.89 -10.92
N GLY A 132 3.93 5.71 -9.79
CA GLY A 132 4.89 4.62 -9.63
C GLY A 132 4.25 3.24 -9.72
N ALA A 133 3.12 3.03 -9.03
CA ALA A 133 2.39 1.77 -9.11
C ALA A 133 1.87 1.49 -10.53
N GLY A 134 1.34 2.50 -11.21
CA GLY A 134 0.87 2.37 -12.58
C GLY A 134 1.99 2.10 -13.58
N LEU A 135 3.11 2.84 -13.49
CA LEU A 135 4.29 2.60 -14.32
C LEU A 135 4.90 1.22 -14.05
N ALA A 136 4.92 0.77 -12.79
CA ALA A 136 5.41 -0.54 -12.42
C ALA A 136 4.60 -1.67 -13.09
N LEU A 137 3.28 -1.53 -13.15
CA LEU A 137 2.43 -2.50 -13.85
C LEU A 137 2.67 -2.50 -15.35
N ILE A 138 2.79 -1.32 -15.96
CA ILE A 138 3.06 -1.19 -17.40
C ILE A 138 4.44 -1.79 -17.73
N LEU A 139 5.49 -1.33 -17.07
CA LEU A 139 6.86 -1.80 -17.30
C LEU A 139 7.02 -3.29 -16.96
N GLY A 140 6.42 -3.72 -15.85
CA GLY A 140 6.41 -5.13 -15.45
C GLY A 140 5.74 -6.02 -16.49
N GLY A 141 4.58 -5.61 -17.01
CA GLY A 141 3.89 -6.31 -18.09
C GLY A 141 4.73 -6.40 -19.38
N GLU A 142 5.45 -5.31 -19.75
CA GLU A 142 6.36 -5.32 -20.91
C GLU A 142 7.53 -6.29 -20.70
N VAL A 143 8.20 -6.25 -19.55
CA VAL A 143 9.32 -7.15 -19.22
C VAL A 143 8.87 -8.60 -19.24
N ILE A 144 7.74 -8.93 -18.63
CA ILE A 144 7.17 -10.28 -18.66
C ILE A 144 6.89 -10.69 -20.13
N GLY A 145 6.22 -9.83 -20.88
CA GLY A 145 5.86 -10.13 -22.27
C GLY A 145 7.07 -10.33 -23.21
N LEU A 146 8.22 -9.72 -22.90
CA LEU A 146 9.48 -9.97 -23.60
C LEU A 146 10.09 -11.31 -23.20
N LEU A 147 10.16 -11.61 -21.90
CA LEU A 147 10.82 -12.80 -21.37
C LEU A 147 9.99 -14.08 -21.54
N GLN A 148 8.66 -13.98 -21.63
CA GLN A 148 7.80 -15.14 -21.92
C GLN A 148 8.04 -15.78 -23.30
N LYS A 149 8.69 -15.08 -24.22
CA LYS A 149 9.09 -15.64 -25.53
C LYS A 149 10.23 -16.65 -25.42
N THR A 150 10.98 -16.63 -24.32
CA THR A 150 12.06 -17.57 -23.98
C THR A 150 11.64 -18.35 -22.75
N PRO A 151 11.04 -19.54 -22.91
CA PRO A 151 10.48 -20.30 -21.78
C PRO A 151 11.53 -20.74 -20.74
N GLU A 152 12.72 -21.04 -21.21
CA GLU A 152 13.86 -21.42 -20.34
C GLU A 152 15.16 -20.82 -20.88
N VAL A 153 15.99 -20.31 -19.97
CA VAL A 153 17.36 -19.83 -20.24
C VAL A 153 18.32 -20.59 -19.34
N VAL A 154 19.35 -21.17 -19.89
CA VAL A 154 20.41 -21.81 -19.10
C VAL A 154 21.45 -20.76 -18.71
N LEU A 155 21.47 -20.40 -17.44
CA LEU A 155 22.47 -19.50 -16.89
C LEU A 155 23.70 -20.30 -16.42
N PRO A 156 24.93 -19.79 -16.67
CA PRO A 156 26.15 -20.38 -16.14
C PRO A 156 26.04 -20.50 -14.61
N TYR A 157 26.48 -21.63 -14.04
CA TYR A 157 26.45 -21.96 -12.62
C TYR A 157 25.07 -22.09 -11.94
N VAL A 158 24.00 -21.59 -12.53
CA VAL A 158 22.63 -21.64 -11.97
C VAL A 158 21.80 -22.76 -12.61
N GLY A 159 22.12 -23.11 -13.88
CA GLY A 159 21.35 -24.08 -14.66
C GLY A 159 20.12 -23.46 -15.33
N ALA A 160 19.12 -24.29 -15.65
CA ALA A 160 17.90 -23.86 -16.31
C ALA A 160 17.06 -22.95 -15.40
N VAL A 161 16.70 -21.77 -15.91
CA VAL A 161 15.95 -20.71 -15.22
C VAL A 161 14.71 -20.41 -16.06
N ARG A 162 13.54 -20.48 -15.46
CA ARG A 162 12.26 -20.23 -16.12
C ARG A 162 12.01 -18.74 -16.33
N SER A 163 11.12 -18.39 -17.23
CA SER A 163 10.84 -16.99 -17.58
C SER A 163 10.46 -16.10 -16.38
N TRP A 164 9.63 -16.59 -15.45
CA TRP A 164 9.25 -15.82 -14.27
C TRP A 164 10.42 -15.58 -13.31
N ASN A 165 11.35 -16.51 -13.16
CA ASN A 165 12.58 -16.36 -12.40
C ASN A 165 13.47 -15.26 -13.00
N LEU A 166 13.63 -15.25 -14.33
CA LEU A 166 14.39 -14.20 -15.04
C LEU A 166 13.81 -12.82 -14.82
N VAL A 167 12.48 -12.69 -14.76
CA VAL A 167 11.82 -11.42 -14.49
C VAL A 167 12.29 -10.83 -13.16
N PHE A 168 12.35 -11.61 -12.09
CA PHE A 168 12.85 -11.15 -10.79
C PHE A 168 14.34 -10.74 -10.85
N ILE A 169 15.17 -11.49 -11.56
CA ILE A 169 16.60 -11.17 -11.71
C ILE A 169 16.77 -9.84 -12.47
N VAL A 170 16.07 -9.69 -13.60
CA VAL A 170 16.13 -8.48 -14.44
C VAL A 170 15.64 -7.23 -13.69
N ILE A 171 14.64 -7.38 -12.83
CA ILE A 171 14.09 -6.25 -12.06
C ILE A 171 14.91 -5.97 -10.81
N GLY A 172 15.43 -7.00 -10.14
CA GLY A 172 16.23 -6.82 -8.92
C GLY A 172 17.58 -6.16 -9.18
N LEU A 173 18.30 -6.55 -10.24
CA LEU A 173 19.64 -6.04 -10.50
C LEU A 173 19.76 -4.52 -10.65
N PRO A 174 18.88 -3.79 -11.38
CA PRO A 174 18.96 -2.34 -11.50
C PRO A 174 18.88 -1.60 -10.16
N GLY A 175 18.23 -2.20 -9.16
CA GLY A 175 18.15 -1.63 -7.82
C GLY A 175 19.50 -1.45 -7.15
N LEU A 176 20.47 -2.32 -7.41
CA LEU A 176 21.83 -2.17 -6.90
C LEU A 176 22.53 -0.92 -7.45
N LEU A 177 22.29 -0.58 -8.73
CA LEU A 177 22.79 0.66 -9.34
C LEU A 177 22.14 1.89 -8.69
N ILE A 178 20.84 1.81 -8.38
CA ILE A 178 20.13 2.89 -7.69
C ILE A 178 20.62 3.01 -6.25
N ALA A 179 20.90 1.90 -5.56
CA ALA A 179 21.49 1.91 -4.21
C ALA A 179 22.85 2.64 -4.23
N LEU A 180 23.70 2.31 -5.19
CA LEU A 180 24.97 2.99 -5.39
C LEU A 180 24.78 4.49 -5.67
N TRP A 181 23.85 4.84 -6.56
CA TRP A 181 23.55 6.25 -6.84
C TRP A 181 23.05 7.00 -5.59
N VAL A 182 22.12 6.42 -4.82
CA VAL A 182 21.62 7.01 -3.57
C VAL A 182 22.74 7.21 -2.55
N SER A 183 23.70 6.29 -2.46
CA SER A 183 24.86 6.40 -1.55
C SER A 183 25.75 7.60 -1.85
N THR A 184 25.75 8.12 -3.09
CA THR A 184 26.52 9.30 -3.49
C THR A 184 25.84 10.62 -3.16
N LEU A 185 24.53 10.62 -2.80
CA LEU A 185 23.80 11.83 -2.48
C LEU A 185 24.35 12.49 -1.20
N LYS A 186 24.23 13.81 -1.11
CA LYS A 186 24.59 14.54 0.10
C LYS A 186 23.48 14.43 1.15
N GLU A 187 23.83 14.02 2.36
CA GLU A 187 22.89 14.02 3.51
C GLU A 187 22.64 15.47 3.94
N PRO A 188 21.38 15.95 3.97
CA PRO A 188 21.05 17.26 4.50
C PRO A 188 21.26 17.30 6.02
N ALA A 189 21.68 18.46 6.54
CA ALA A 189 21.78 18.67 7.99
C ALA A 189 20.39 18.52 8.63
N ARG A 190 20.34 17.84 9.78
CA ARG A 190 19.08 17.68 10.51
C ARG A 190 18.63 19.00 11.10
N THR A 191 17.45 19.45 10.77
CA THR A 191 16.82 20.63 11.35
C THR A 191 16.14 20.24 12.68
N GLY A 192 16.48 20.95 13.75
CA GLY A 192 16.37 20.56 15.17
C GLY A 192 14.97 20.31 15.76
N GLU A 193 13.84 20.49 15.05
CA GLU A 193 12.50 20.27 15.63
C GLU A 193 12.10 18.78 15.75
N ALA A 194 12.62 17.93 14.88
CA ALA A 194 12.41 16.47 14.97
C ALA A 194 13.15 15.85 16.19
N ARG A 195 14.19 16.51 16.66
CA ARG A 195 15.01 16.05 17.79
C ARG A 195 14.29 16.14 19.14
N SER A 196 13.31 17.03 19.29
CA SER A 196 12.62 17.29 20.54
C SER A 196 11.48 16.31 20.87
N ALA A 197 10.81 15.76 19.89
CA ALA A 197 9.65 14.89 20.09
C ALA A 197 10.00 13.44 20.51
N MET A 198 11.22 12.97 20.17
CA MET A 198 11.70 11.63 20.53
C MET A 198 12.76 11.62 21.63
N ALA A 199 13.20 12.79 22.12
CA ALA A 199 14.23 12.91 23.17
C ALA A 199 13.85 12.26 24.51
N THR A 200 12.57 11.96 24.75
CA THR A 200 12.09 11.32 25.98
C THR A 200 12.08 9.79 25.95
N GLY A 201 12.32 9.16 24.79
CA GLY A 201 12.54 7.71 24.68
C GLY A 201 11.39 6.79 25.13
N LYS A 202 10.27 7.33 25.58
CA LYS A 202 9.12 6.54 26.04
C LYS A 202 7.91 6.80 25.15
N PHE A 203 7.43 5.74 24.51
CA PHE A 203 6.13 5.79 23.83
C PHE A 203 5.03 5.98 24.90
N PRO A 204 4.16 6.99 24.81
CA PRO A 204 3.17 7.27 25.84
C PRO A 204 1.96 6.31 25.75
N PHE A 205 2.21 5.01 25.91
CA PHE A 205 1.18 3.98 25.77
C PHE A 205 -0.05 4.24 26.63
N ALA A 206 0.16 4.66 27.89
CA ALA A 206 -0.92 4.92 28.82
C ALA A 206 -1.83 6.06 28.33
N GLU A 207 -1.24 7.15 27.82
CA GLU A 207 -2.00 8.31 27.32
C GLU A 207 -2.73 8.00 26.02
N VAL A 208 -2.07 7.26 25.11
CA VAL A 208 -2.71 6.79 23.87
C VAL A 208 -3.88 5.88 24.21
N PHE A 209 -3.68 4.91 25.10
CA PHE A 209 -4.75 3.98 25.51
C PHE A 209 -5.89 4.71 26.20
N ALA A 210 -5.60 5.65 27.10
CA ALA A 210 -6.62 6.49 27.76
C ALA A 210 -7.42 7.31 26.73
N PHE A 211 -6.74 7.88 25.72
CA PHE A 211 -7.41 8.62 24.65
C PHE A 211 -8.35 7.71 23.83
N LEU A 212 -7.89 6.53 23.42
CA LEU A 212 -8.69 5.57 22.67
C LEU A 212 -9.88 5.07 23.47
N ARG A 213 -9.69 4.80 24.77
CA ARG A 213 -10.76 4.36 25.68
C ARG A 213 -11.79 5.46 25.96
N ARG A 214 -11.38 6.72 25.95
CA ARG A 214 -12.30 7.87 26.13
C ARG A 214 -13.24 8.05 24.92
N TYR A 215 -12.80 7.71 23.70
CA TYR A 215 -13.56 7.85 22.45
C TYR A 215 -13.57 6.55 21.66
N PRO A 216 -14.16 5.45 22.18
CA PRO A 216 -13.99 4.12 21.61
C PRO A 216 -14.61 3.97 20.23
N LEU A 217 -15.78 4.57 19.94
CA LEU A 217 -16.39 4.51 18.62
C LEU A 217 -15.63 5.33 17.59
N MET A 218 -15.07 6.47 17.97
CA MET A 218 -14.18 7.24 17.11
C MET A 218 -12.90 6.46 16.81
N ALA A 219 -12.28 5.84 17.82
CA ALA A 219 -11.10 5.00 17.64
C ALA A 219 -11.40 3.80 16.72
N LEU A 220 -12.52 3.10 16.94
CA LEU A 220 -12.98 2.03 16.07
C LEU A 220 -13.13 2.49 14.62
N SER A 221 -13.73 3.65 14.39
CA SER A 221 -13.90 4.22 13.05
C SER A 221 -12.58 4.57 12.38
N LEU A 222 -11.67 5.24 13.10
CA LEU A 222 -10.40 5.70 12.55
C LEU A 222 -9.46 4.55 12.22
N PHE A 223 -9.42 3.50 13.04
CA PHE A 223 -8.43 2.42 12.90
C PHE A 223 -9.02 1.15 12.30
N VAL A 224 -10.11 0.63 12.84
CA VAL A 224 -10.72 -0.60 12.30
C VAL A 224 -11.47 -0.32 11.00
N GLY A 225 -12.26 0.76 10.92
CA GLY A 225 -12.93 1.15 9.68
C GLY A 225 -11.95 1.38 8.53
N SER A 226 -10.83 2.09 8.78
CA SER A 226 -9.80 2.31 7.75
C SER A 226 -9.03 1.03 7.39
N ALA A 227 -8.79 0.14 8.34
CA ALA A 227 -8.17 -1.15 8.08
C ALA A 227 -9.05 -2.02 7.18
N MET A 228 -10.35 -2.11 7.47
CA MET A 228 -11.31 -2.85 6.63
C MET A 228 -11.45 -2.25 5.23
N PHE A 229 -11.47 -0.92 5.10
CA PHE A 229 -11.42 -0.25 3.80
C PHE A 229 -10.16 -0.66 3.03
N SER A 230 -9.01 -0.69 3.72
CA SER A 230 -7.73 -1.07 3.11
C SER A 230 -7.73 -2.52 2.66
N VAL A 231 -8.41 -3.45 3.36
CA VAL A 231 -8.59 -4.83 2.88
C VAL A 231 -9.25 -4.83 1.51
N ILE A 232 -10.38 -4.10 1.33
CA ILE A 232 -11.03 -3.99 0.02
C ILE A 232 -10.08 -3.39 -1.02
N ALA A 233 -9.36 -2.32 -0.67
CA ALA A 233 -8.44 -1.65 -1.57
C ALA A 233 -7.28 -2.54 -2.04
N TYR A 234 -6.79 -3.45 -1.21
CA TYR A 234 -5.68 -4.36 -1.54
C TYR A 234 -6.13 -5.68 -2.19
N THR A 235 -7.45 -5.94 -2.36
CA THR A 235 -7.93 -6.99 -3.29
C THR A 235 -7.50 -6.72 -4.73
N ASP A 236 -7.10 -5.48 -5.03
CA ASP A 236 -6.49 -5.03 -6.29
C ASP A 236 -5.40 -5.97 -6.82
N SER A 237 -4.67 -6.60 -5.95
CA SER A 237 -3.61 -7.56 -6.26
C SER A 237 -4.08 -8.76 -7.10
N TRP A 238 -5.37 -9.10 -7.04
CA TRP A 238 -5.95 -10.22 -7.75
C TRP A 238 -6.56 -9.88 -9.11
N TYR A 239 -6.81 -8.60 -9.40
CA TYR A 239 -7.42 -8.22 -10.68
C TYR A 239 -6.55 -8.52 -11.91
N PRO A 240 -5.20 -8.38 -11.88
CA PRO A 240 -4.37 -8.84 -12.98
C PRO A 240 -4.59 -10.31 -13.32
N GLU A 241 -4.57 -11.18 -12.31
CA GLU A 241 -4.78 -12.63 -12.50
C GLU A 241 -6.21 -12.93 -12.99
N LEU A 242 -7.18 -12.15 -12.54
CA LEU A 242 -8.56 -12.32 -12.97
C LEU A 242 -8.73 -12.05 -14.47
N PHE A 243 -8.06 -11.03 -15.03
CA PHE A 243 -8.04 -10.80 -16.49
C PHE A 243 -7.42 -11.97 -17.25
N VAL A 244 -6.34 -12.55 -16.71
CA VAL A 244 -5.68 -13.70 -17.31
C VAL A 244 -6.59 -14.94 -17.27
N ARG A 245 -7.18 -15.26 -16.10
CA ARG A 245 -8.03 -16.47 -15.94
C ARG A 245 -9.34 -16.39 -16.69
N THR A 246 -9.98 -15.21 -16.69
CA THR A 246 -11.33 -15.06 -17.25
C THR A 246 -11.32 -14.76 -18.74
N TRP A 247 -10.36 -13.96 -19.21
CA TRP A 247 -10.35 -13.42 -20.57
C TRP A 247 -9.14 -13.85 -21.39
N GLY A 248 -8.21 -14.63 -20.82
CA GLY A 248 -7.01 -15.07 -21.52
C GLY A 248 -6.03 -13.94 -21.87
N TRP A 249 -6.11 -12.79 -21.18
CA TRP A 249 -5.22 -11.67 -21.44
C TRP A 249 -3.77 -12.01 -21.08
N THR A 250 -2.85 -11.43 -21.82
CA THR A 250 -1.42 -11.51 -21.53
C THR A 250 -1.05 -10.61 -20.34
N ALA A 251 0.08 -10.90 -19.69
CA ALA A 251 0.61 -10.05 -18.65
C ALA A 251 0.86 -8.60 -19.13
N ARG A 252 1.22 -8.42 -20.42
CA ARG A 252 1.39 -7.12 -21.06
C ARG A 252 0.09 -6.33 -21.13
N GLU A 253 -0.98 -6.94 -21.65
CA GLU A 253 -2.30 -6.28 -21.78
C GLU A 253 -2.85 -5.93 -20.39
N THR A 254 -2.78 -6.88 -19.48
CA THR A 254 -3.22 -6.72 -18.10
C THR A 254 -2.44 -5.63 -17.36
N GLY A 255 -1.11 -5.64 -17.49
CA GLY A 255 -0.24 -4.65 -16.88
C GLY A 255 -0.51 -3.23 -17.40
N ARG A 256 -0.68 -3.08 -18.72
CA ARG A 256 -1.03 -1.79 -19.34
C ARG A 256 -2.38 -1.27 -18.84
N MET A 257 -3.41 -2.12 -18.83
CA MET A 257 -4.75 -1.71 -18.43
C MET A 257 -4.81 -1.32 -16.95
N ASN A 258 -4.29 -2.17 -16.06
CA ASN A 258 -4.25 -1.86 -14.62
C ASN A 258 -3.37 -0.64 -14.32
N GLY A 259 -2.23 -0.51 -15.04
CA GLY A 259 -1.34 0.63 -14.91
C GLY A 259 -1.98 1.95 -15.33
N ILE A 260 -2.63 1.99 -16.50
CA ILE A 260 -3.36 3.17 -16.99
C ILE A 260 -4.47 3.54 -16.02
N SER A 261 -5.26 2.57 -15.55
CA SER A 261 -6.32 2.79 -14.57
C SER A 261 -5.80 3.40 -13.26
N SER A 262 -4.60 2.98 -12.82
CA SER A 262 -3.94 3.51 -11.61
C SER A 262 -3.47 4.96 -11.82
N VAL A 263 -2.87 5.27 -12.98
CA VAL A 263 -2.39 6.62 -13.32
C VAL A 263 -3.54 7.60 -13.50
N ILE A 264 -4.71 7.15 -13.93
CA ILE A 264 -5.89 8.01 -14.09
C ILE A 264 -6.71 8.08 -12.80
N GLY A 265 -7.15 6.92 -12.30
CA GLY A 265 -8.10 6.86 -11.18
C GLY A 265 -7.54 7.39 -9.87
N GLY A 266 -6.30 7.02 -9.52
CA GLY A 266 -5.65 7.47 -8.29
C GLY A 266 -5.51 8.98 -8.18
N PRO A 267 -4.83 9.66 -9.12
CA PRO A 267 -4.72 11.12 -9.11
C PRO A 267 -6.07 11.85 -9.14
N LEU A 268 -7.05 11.39 -9.94
CA LEU A 268 -8.39 11.97 -9.93
C LEU A 268 -9.06 11.86 -8.55
N GLY A 269 -8.89 10.70 -7.88
CA GLY A 269 -9.38 10.49 -6.51
C GLY A 269 -8.72 11.43 -5.51
N LEU A 270 -7.39 11.59 -5.57
CA LEU A 270 -6.64 12.52 -4.70
C LEU A 270 -7.10 13.97 -4.87
N LEU A 271 -7.23 14.43 -6.12
CA LEU A 271 -7.67 15.79 -6.42
C LEU A 271 -9.09 16.03 -5.91
N PHE A 272 -10.00 15.10 -6.17
CA PHE A 272 -11.38 15.19 -5.69
C PHE A 272 -11.47 15.25 -4.17
N VAL A 273 -10.77 14.34 -3.48
CA VAL A 273 -10.76 14.29 -2.02
C VAL A 273 -10.21 15.58 -1.42
N GLY A 274 -9.08 16.07 -1.94
CA GLY A 274 -8.48 17.33 -1.49
C GLY A 274 -9.42 18.51 -1.68
N TRP A 275 -10.01 18.63 -2.86
CA TRP A 275 -10.95 19.70 -3.18
C TRP A 275 -12.22 19.63 -2.31
N TYR A 276 -12.87 18.47 -2.25
CA TYR A 276 -14.13 18.32 -1.52
C TYR A 276 -13.96 18.51 -0.01
N SER A 277 -12.95 17.86 0.59
CA SER A 277 -12.71 17.94 2.04
C SER A 277 -12.37 19.36 2.47
N SER A 278 -11.49 20.06 1.75
CA SER A 278 -11.14 21.45 2.03
C SER A 278 -12.36 22.36 1.97
N ARG A 279 -13.19 22.23 0.90
CA ARG A 279 -14.40 23.04 0.72
C ARG A 279 -15.46 22.74 1.77
N ALA A 280 -15.61 21.47 2.18
CA ALA A 280 -16.57 21.08 3.22
C ALA A 280 -16.14 21.58 4.61
N LEU A 281 -14.85 21.51 4.93
CA LEU A 281 -14.28 22.05 6.17
C LEU A 281 -14.41 23.58 6.23
N ALA A 282 -14.13 24.28 5.13
CA ALA A 282 -14.33 25.75 5.04
C ALA A 282 -15.79 26.17 5.26
N ARG A 283 -16.75 25.28 4.97
CA ARG A 283 -18.17 25.48 5.26
C ARG A 283 -18.59 25.07 6.68
N GLY A 284 -17.65 24.82 7.57
CA GLY A 284 -17.91 24.42 8.97
C GLY A 284 -18.33 22.95 9.17
N LYS A 285 -18.23 22.09 8.14
CA LYS A 285 -18.54 20.66 8.27
C LYS A 285 -17.36 19.91 8.90
N SER A 286 -17.29 19.92 10.25
CA SER A 286 -16.19 19.33 11.02
C SER A 286 -15.95 17.84 10.76
N ASP A 287 -17.00 17.09 10.41
CA ASP A 287 -17.00 15.65 10.18
C ASP A 287 -16.84 15.24 8.70
N ALA A 288 -16.51 16.20 7.83
CA ALA A 288 -16.44 15.97 6.39
C ALA A 288 -15.51 14.81 5.99
N CYS A 289 -14.33 14.72 6.62
CA CYS A 289 -13.37 13.64 6.32
C CYS A 289 -13.95 12.27 6.68
N MET A 290 -14.55 12.12 7.85
CA MET A 290 -15.13 10.84 8.30
C MET A 290 -16.34 10.45 7.48
N LYS A 291 -17.23 11.38 7.17
CA LYS A 291 -18.41 11.13 6.31
C LYS A 291 -17.98 10.70 4.91
N LEU A 292 -16.99 11.40 4.34
CA LEU A 292 -16.50 11.06 3.01
C LEU A 292 -15.83 9.67 2.99
N THR A 293 -15.12 9.30 4.06
CA THR A 293 -14.57 7.93 4.22
C THR A 293 -15.68 6.88 4.29
N ALA A 294 -16.76 7.14 5.04
CA ALA A 294 -17.89 6.22 5.10
C ALA A 294 -18.54 6.02 3.72
N TRP A 295 -18.87 7.10 3.02
CA TRP A 295 -19.41 7.01 1.66
C TRP A 295 -18.47 6.39 0.65
N ALA A 296 -17.15 6.61 0.81
CA ALA A 296 -16.14 5.97 -0.03
C ALA A 296 -16.12 4.45 0.14
N ALA A 297 -16.47 3.93 1.33
CA ALA A 297 -16.57 2.48 1.54
C ALA A 297 -17.68 1.83 0.71
N LEU A 298 -18.84 2.50 0.56
CA LEU A 298 -19.88 2.07 -0.35
C LEU A 298 -19.51 2.34 -1.82
N GLY A 299 -18.81 3.45 -2.06
CA GLY A 299 -18.34 3.81 -3.39
C GLY A 299 -17.34 2.81 -3.98
N ILE A 300 -16.38 2.33 -3.19
CA ILE A 300 -15.42 1.30 -3.64
C ILE A 300 -16.06 -0.09 -3.72
N MET A 301 -17.04 -0.38 -2.85
CA MET A 301 -17.75 -1.66 -2.84
C MET A 301 -18.41 -1.95 -4.19
N ILE A 302 -19.06 -0.95 -4.79
CA ILE A 302 -19.79 -1.13 -6.05
C ILE A 302 -18.88 -1.65 -7.16
N PRO A 303 -17.80 -0.95 -7.56
CA PRO A 303 -16.89 -1.48 -8.59
C PRO A 303 -16.18 -2.75 -8.13
N ALA A 304 -15.82 -2.89 -6.84
CA ALA A 304 -15.16 -4.09 -6.33
C ALA A 304 -16.05 -5.35 -6.42
N CYS A 305 -17.37 -5.21 -6.24
CA CYS A 305 -18.31 -6.32 -6.43
C CYS A 305 -18.54 -6.64 -7.92
N LEU A 306 -18.61 -5.61 -8.77
CA LEU A 306 -18.95 -5.77 -10.18
C LEU A 306 -17.76 -6.20 -11.05
N LEU A 307 -16.54 -5.78 -10.71
CA LEU A 307 -15.31 -6.12 -11.45
C LEU A 307 -15.17 -7.62 -11.70
N PRO A 308 -15.25 -8.50 -10.66
CA PRO A 308 -15.00 -9.93 -10.85
C PRO A 308 -16.08 -10.66 -11.64
N ILE A 309 -17.27 -10.10 -11.72
CA ILE A 309 -18.44 -10.69 -12.40
C ILE A 309 -18.82 -9.95 -13.69
N ALA A 310 -17.96 -9.05 -14.15
CA ALA A 310 -18.20 -8.28 -15.36
C ALA A 310 -18.43 -9.19 -16.57
N PRO A 311 -19.38 -8.86 -17.47
CA PRO A 311 -19.69 -9.69 -18.63
C PRO A 311 -18.67 -9.57 -19.78
N SER A 312 -17.78 -8.58 -19.73
CA SER A 312 -16.71 -8.39 -20.72
C SER A 312 -15.47 -7.77 -20.12
N ALA A 313 -14.30 -8.04 -20.72
CA ALA A 313 -13.03 -7.46 -20.34
C ALA A 313 -13.04 -5.92 -20.39
N THR A 314 -13.74 -5.34 -21.37
CA THR A 314 -13.87 -3.88 -21.52
C THR A 314 -14.63 -3.25 -20.35
N ILE A 315 -15.75 -3.85 -19.93
CA ILE A 315 -16.51 -3.38 -18.77
C ILE A 315 -15.66 -3.51 -17.50
N MET A 316 -14.99 -4.65 -17.32
CA MET A 316 -14.08 -4.87 -16.21
C MET A 316 -12.97 -3.80 -16.19
N ALA A 317 -12.34 -3.52 -17.32
CA ALA A 317 -11.33 -2.48 -17.45
C ALA A 317 -11.88 -1.07 -17.11
N GLY A 318 -13.09 -0.75 -17.56
CA GLY A 318 -13.76 0.51 -17.23
C GLY A 318 -14.03 0.67 -15.74
N LEU A 319 -14.42 -0.40 -15.06
CA LEU A 319 -14.68 -0.42 -13.61
C LEU A 319 -13.41 -0.27 -12.75
N LEU A 320 -12.22 -0.56 -13.29
CA LEU A 320 -10.96 -0.31 -12.58
C LEU A 320 -10.75 1.18 -12.28
N ILE A 321 -11.19 2.09 -13.14
CA ILE A 321 -10.99 3.54 -12.94
C ILE A 321 -11.73 4.03 -11.69
N PRO A 322 -13.06 3.83 -11.53
CA PRO A 322 -13.75 4.22 -10.30
C PRO A 322 -13.25 3.44 -9.08
N TYR A 323 -12.84 2.20 -9.23
CA TYR A 323 -12.20 1.46 -8.12
C TYR A 323 -10.92 2.14 -7.64
N LYS A 324 -9.99 2.46 -8.55
CA LYS A 324 -8.74 3.18 -8.24
C LYS A 324 -9.00 4.61 -7.71
N PHE A 325 -10.06 5.26 -8.17
CA PHE A 325 -10.50 6.57 -7.67
C PHE A 325 -10.82 6.52 -6.18
N PHE A 326 -11.60 5.53 -5.73
CA PHE A 326 -11.96 5.41 -4.32
C PHE A 326 -10.81 4.92 -3.42
N ILE A 327 -9.86 4.13 -3.93
CA ILE A 327 -8.66 3.73 -3.18
C ILE A 327 -7.91 4.95 -2.63
N ALA A 328 -7.87 6.05 -3.36
CA ALA A 328 -7.13 7.26 -3.00
C ALA A 328 -7.72 8.02 -1.79
N PHE A 329 -8.91 7.66 -1.30
CA PHE A 329 -9.61 8.45 -0.28
C PHE A 329 -9.02 8.26 1.12
N THR A 330 -8.89 7.03 1.57
CA THR A 330 -8.48 6.70 2.94
C THR A 330 -7.08 7.22 3.31
N PRO A 331 -6.06 7.13 2.44
CA PRO A 331 -4.72 7.64 2.75
C PRO A 331 -4.66 9.16 3.00
N VAL A 332 -5.66 9.91 2.57
CA VAL A 332 -5.75 11.36 2.76
C VAL A 332 -6.69 11.71 3.91
N LEU A 333 -7.89 11.12 3.90
CA LEU A 333 -8.96 11.51 4.81
C LEU A 333 -8.69 11.12 6.27
N ILE A 334 -8.19 9.92 6.52
CA ILE A 334 -7.99 9.44 7.89
C ILE A 334 -6.81 10.13 8.58
N PRO A 335 -5.61 10.29 7.98
CA PRO A 335 -4.57 11.11 8.58
C PRO A 335 -5.02 12.55 8.85
N SER A 336 -5.79 13.15 7.92
CA SER A 336 -6.37 14.49 8.14
C SER A 336 -7.35 14.51 9.31
N ALA A 337 -8.23 13.51 9.42
CA ALA A 337 -9.16 13.38 10.54
C ALA A 337 -8.42 13.23 11.89
N ILE A 338 -7.37 12.41 11.94
CA ILE A 338 -6.53 12.25 13.14
C ILE A 338 -5.91 13.59 13.53
N GLN A 339 -5.32 14.34 12.59
CA GLN A 339 -4.70 15.64 12.87
C GLN A 339 -5.68 16.67 13.45
N MET A 340 -6.97 16.56 13.15
CA MET A 340 -7.99 17.48 13.63
C MET A 340 -8.44 17.20 15.08
N VAL A 341 -8.45 15.92 15.51
CA VAL A 341 -9.00 15.50 16.80
C VAL A 341 -7.94 15.09 17.82
N ALA A 342 -6.73 14.78 17.37
CA ALA A 342 -5.64 14.36 18.24
C ALA A 342 -4.98 15.53 18.96
N PRO A 343 -4.66 15.41 20.27
CA PRO A 343 -3.74 16.31 20.95
C PRO A 343 -2.38 16.35 20.23
N ASN A 344 -1.70 17.51 20.27
CA ASN A 344 -0.45 17.70 19.53
C ASN A 344 0.60 16.62 19.81
N HIS A 345 0.77 16.25 21.09
CA HIS A 345 1.74 15.26 21.55
C HIS A 345 1.38 13.80 21.20
N LEU A 346 0.12 13.50 20.81
CA LEU A 346 -0.33 12.16 20.42
C LEU A 346 -0.50 11.96 18.90
N ARG A 347 -0.36 13.03 18.08
CA ARG A 347 -0.62 12.95 16.63
C ARG A 347 0.25 11.94 15.91
N ALA A 348 1.54 11.92 16.24
CA ALA A 348 2.49 11.01 15.64
C ALA A 348 2.17 9.54 15.98
N GLN A 349 1.84 9.26 17.24
CA GLN A 349 1.52 7.93 17.72
C GLN A 349 0.21 7.39 17.13
N LEU A 350 -0.83 8.23 17.07
CA LEU A 350 -2.10 7.85 16.43
C LEU A 350 -1.93 7.66 14.92
N GLY A 351 -1.08 8.47 14.27
CA GLY A 351 -0.69 8.25 12.88
C GLY A 351 0.05 6.92 12.67
N ALA A 352 0.95 6.55 13.59
CA ALA A 352 1.65 5.27 13.54
C ALA A 352 0.69 4.08 13.72
N ILE A 353 -0.28 4.18 14.63
CA ILE A 353 -1.33 3.14 14.80
C ILE A 353 -2.18 3.01 13.53
N PHE A 354 -2.52 4.11 12.87
CA PHE A 354 -3.22 4.07 11.60
C PHE A 354 -2.42 3.34 10.53
N LEU A 355 -1.14 3.66 10.36
CA LEU A 355 -0.27 2.99 9.39
C LEU A 355 -0.08 1.51 9.72
N LEU A 356 0.07 1.16 11.00
CA LEU A 356 0.16 -0.22 11.46
C LEU A 356 -1.15 -0.98 11.16
N ALA A 357 -2.30 -0.41 11.48
CA ALA A 357 -3.60 -1.02 11.23
C ALA A 357 -3.86 -1.23 9.74
N THR A 358 -3.65 -0.21 8.91
CA THR A 358 -3.86 -0.31 7.46
C THR A 358 -2.82 -1.19 6.77
N GLY A 359 -1.56 -1.19 7.24
CA GLY A 359 -0.51 -2.07 6.73
C GLY A 359 -0.76 -3.52 7.11
N LEU A 360 -0.92 -3.81 8.41
CA LEU A 360 -1.07 -5.18 8.89
C LEU A 360 -2.36 -5.84 8.41
N PHE A 361 -3.48 -5.11 8.43
CA PHE A 361 -4.76 -5.66 7.98
C PHE A 361 -4.99 -5.42 6.48
N GLY A 362 -4.74 -4.22 5.96
CA GLY A 362 -4.98 -3.91 4.55
C GLY A 362 -4.02 -4.64 3.62
N VAL A 363 -2.72 -4.33 3.73
CA VAL A 363 -1.70 -4.91 2.83
C VAL A 363 -1.61 -6.42 2.97
N SER A 364 -1.77 -6.95 4.21
CA SER A 364 -1.66 -8.39 4.44
C SER A 364 -2.95 -9.14 4.14
N MET A 365 -4.09 -8.72 4.72
CA MET A 365 -5.36 -9.45 4.57
C MET A 365 -6.04 -9.19 3.22
N GLY A 366 -5.75 -8.06 2.55
CA GLY A 366 -6.32 -7.76 1.24
C GLY A 366 -6.08 -8.86 0.20
N PRO A 367 -4.86 -9.35 -0.01
CA PRO A 367 -4.60 -10.51 -0.83
C PRO A 367 -5.07 -11.84 -0.22
N ILE A 368 -4.90 -12.03 1.10
CA ILE A 368 -5.10 -13.31 1.78
C ILE A 368 -6.57 -13.69 1.88
N LEU A 369 -7.44 -12.75 2.25
CA LEU A 369 -8.86 -13.06 2.49
C LEU A 369 -9.60 -13.58 1.24
N PRO A 370 -9.50 -12.94 0.06
CA PRO A 370 -10.13 -13.50 -1.14
C PRO A 370 -9.55 -14.85 -1.55
N ALA A 371 -8.23 -15.04 -1.38
CA ALA A 371 -7.60 -16.32 -1.71
C ALA A 371 -8.05 -17.44 -0.77
N PHE A 372 -8.15 -17.16 0.53
CA PHE A 372 -8.72 -18.10 1.50
C PHE A 372 -10.17 -18.49 1.13
N LEU A 373 -11.01 -17.50 0.82
CA LEU A 373 -12.38 -17.76 0.40
C LEU A 373 -12.43 -18.56 -0.91
N SER A 374 -11.52 -18.28 -1.85
CA SER A 374 -11.45 -18.99 -3.13
C SER A 374 -11.07 -20.45 -2.99
N ASP A 375 -10.12 -20.76 -2.09
CA ASP A 375 -9.59 -22.14 -1.97
C ASP A 375 -10.39 -22.99 -0.98
N PHE A 376 -10.99 -22.40 0.08
CA PHE A 376 -11.60 -23.16 1.16
C PHE A 376 -13.11 -23.01 1.29
N VAL A 377 -13.71 -21.97 0.71
CA VAL A 377 -15.17 -21.70 0.84
C VAL A 377 -15.90 -21.85 -0.48
N PHE A 378 -15.38 -21.27 -1.54
CA PHE A 378 -15.96 -21.38 -2.86
C PHE A 378 -15.32 -22.51 -3.67
N THR A 379 -16.08 -23.08 -4.60
CA THR A 379 -15.62 -24.16 -5.45
C THR A 379 -15.83 -23.85 -6.95
N GLY A 380 -15.00 -24.46 -7.79
CA GLY A 380 -15.15 -24.37 -9.25
C GLY A 380 -14.42 -23.16 -9.88
N ALA A 381 -14.60 -23.02 -11.19
CA ALA A 381 -13.86 -22.04 -12.01
C ALA A 381 -14.12 -20.56 -11.64
N ARG A 382 -15.21 -20.27 -10.96
CA ARG A 382 -15.60 -18.91 -10.51
C ARG A 382 -15.34 -18.66 -9.02
N ALA A 383 -14.56 -19.52 -8.34
CA ALA A 383 -14.27 -19.36 -6.91
C ALA A 383 -13.63 -18.01 -6.60
N LEU A 384 -12.57 -17.62 -7.32
CA LEU A 384 -11.89 -16.33 -7.13
C LEU A 384 -12.78 -15.11 -7.42
N PRO A 385 -13.54 -15.02 -8.54
CA PRO A 385 -14.55 -13.99 -8.75
C PRO A 385 -15.53 -13.84 -7.60
N HIS A 386 -16.12 -14.94 -7.13
CA HIS A 386 -17.09 -14.91 -6.02
C HIS A 386 -16.42 -14.48 -4.71
N ALA A 387 -15.21 -14.94 -4.43
CA ALA A 387 -14.44 -14.57 -3.23
C ALA A 387 -14.16 -13.05 -3.19
N LEU A 388 -13.74 -12.46 -4.31
CA LEU A 388 -13.48 -11.02 -4.43
C LEU A 388 -14.75 -10.19 -4.24
N SER A 389 -15.85 -10.56 -4.95
CA SER A 389 -17.14 -9.88 -4.82
C SER A 389 -17.69 -9.98 -3.40
N THR A 390 -17.63 -11.17 -2.77
CA THR A 390 -18.11 -11.39 -1.40
C THR A 390 -17.30 -10.59 -0.39
N THR A 391 -15.98 -10.54 -0.54
CA THR A 391 -15.11 -9.71 0.32
C THR A 391 -15.57 -8.24 0.30
N ALA A 392 -15.80 -7.67 -0.88
CA ALA A 392 -16.24 -6.30 -1.02
C ALA A 392 -17.67 -6.09 -0.49
N LEU A 393 -18.58 -7.02 -0.79
CA LEU A 393 -19.99 -6.95 -0.39
C LEU A 393 -20.18 -7.00 1.13
N VAL A 394 -19.34 -7.77 1.83
CA VAL A 394 -19.39 -7.88 3.29
C VAL A 394 -18.65 -6.71 3.95
N LEU A 395 -17.44 -6.44 3.52
CA LEU A 395 -16.61 -5.41 4.18
C LEU A 395 -17.06 -3.98 3.87
N GLY A 396 -17.67 -3.72 2.70
CA GLY A 396 -18.14 -2.38 2.32
C GLY A 396 -19.18 -1.82 3.30
N PRO A 397 -20.33 -2.50 3.51
CA PRO A 397 -21.33 -2.07 4.47
C PRO A 397 -20.82 -2.05 5.91
N LEU A 398 -20.01 -3.03 6.32
CA LEU A 398 -19.40 -3.05 7.66
C LEU A 398 -18.49 -1.85 7.88
N THR A 399 -17.65 -1.51 6.91
CA THR A 399 -16.79 -0.33 6.95
C THR A 399 -17.62 0.95 7.04
N PHE A 400 -18.68 1.07 6.24
CA PHE A 400 -19.62 2.19 6.31
C PHE A 400 -20.21 2.31 7.72
N CYS A 401 -20.81 1.24 8.24
CA CYS A 401 -21.45 1.25 9.56
C CYS A 401 -20.46 1.61 10.68
N ILE A 402 -19.28 0.98 10.71
CA ILE A 402 -18.25 1.24 11.71
C ILE A 402 -17.80 2.69 11.64
N THR A 403 -17.55 3.21 10.43
CA THR A 403 -17.10 4.59 10.25
C THR A 403 -18.21 5.57 10.64
N TRP A 404 -19.47 5.25 10.34
CA TRP A 404 -20.63 6.08 10.65
C TRP A 404 -20.90 6.15 12.15
N LEU A 405 -20.76 5.05 12.88
CA LEU A 405 -20.95 4.97 14.34
C LEU A 405 -20.02 5.93 15.10
N GLY A 406 -18.81 6.14 14.63
CA GLY A 406 -17.84 7.05 15.26
C GLY A 406 -18.08 8.54 15.04
N LEU A 407 -18.95 8.92 14.08
CA LEU A 407 -19.17 10.33 13.72
C LEU A 407 -19.61 11.20 14.90
N LYS A 408 -20.44 10.70 15.79
CA LYS A 408 -20.92 11.45 16.97
C LYS A 408 -19.75 11.82 17.90
N GLN A 409 -18.93 10.83 18.27
CA GLN A 409 -17.78 11.06 19.14
C GLN A 409 -16.70 11.92 18.44
N TYR A 410 -16.53 11.75 17.13
CA TYR A 410 -15.62 12.58 16.35
C TYR A 410 -16.00 14.07 16.40
N ARG A 411 -17.29 14.40 16.19
CA ARG A 411 -17.77 15.79 16.29
C ARG A 411 -17.59 16.36 17.68
N GLN A 412 -17.90 15.59 18.72
CA GLN A 412 -17.70 15.99 20.10
C GLN A 412 -16.24 16.36 20.36
N ARG A 413 -15.34 15.44 19.97
CA ARG A 413 -13.91 15.66 20.16
C ARG A 413 -13.37 16.83 19.32
N TYR A 414 -13.84 17.00 18.10
CA TYR A 414 -13.49 18.15 17.26
C TYR A 414 -13.89 19.48 17.92
N ALA A 415 -15.09 19.56 18.50
CA ALA A 415 -15.58 20.75 19.21
C ALA A 415 -14.72 21.05 20.45
N GLU A 416 -14.37 20.04 21.26
CA GLU A 416 -13.45 20.20 22.41
C GLU A 416 -12.09 20.76 21.95
N MET A 417 -11.53 20.25 20.85
CA MET A 417 -10.25 20.74 20.33
C MET A 417 -10.33 22.17 19.81
N ALA A 418 -11.48 22.57 19.24
CA ALA A 418 -11.71 23.95 18.81
C ALA A 418 -11.73 24.90 20.01
N GLN A 419 -12.40 24.54 21.11
CA GLN A 419 -12.43 25.34 22.34
C GLN A 419 -11.02 25.53 22.93
N ILE A 420 -10.22 24.46 23.02
CA ILE A 420 -8.84 24.52 23.53
C ILE A 420 -7.97 25.47 22.68
N ARG A 421 -8.18 25.52 21.35
CA ARG A 421 -7.43 26.42 20.45
C ARG A 421 -7.81 27.88 20.57
N HIS A 422 -9.02 28.18 21.07
CA HIS A 422 -9.49 29.56 21.29
C HIS A 422 -9.15 30.08 22.72
N SER A 423 -8.85 29.18 23.67
CA SER A 423 -8.53 29.51 25.05
C SER A 423 -7.02 29.60 25.33
N GLY A 424 -6.16 29.22 24.45
CA GLY A 424 -4.70 29.30 24.49
C GLY A 424 -4.13 30.13 23.37
#